data_e02d04bfcea3d88dffeabd0942eb5380
#
_entry.id   e02d04bfcea3d88dffeabd0942eb5380
#
_cell.length_a   1.000
_cell.length_b   1.000
_cell.length_c   1.000
_cell.angle_alpha   90.00
_cell.angle_beta   90.00
_cell.angle_gamma   90.00
#
_symmetry.space_group_name_H-M   'P 1'
#
loop_
_entity.id
_entity.type
_entity.pdbx_description
1 polymer ?
#
loop_
_entity_poly.entity_id
_entity_poly.type
_entity_poly.pdbx_seq_one_letter_code
_entity_poly.pdbx_strand_id
1 'polypeptide(L)'
;MGSRLLAATAVLAALAVPGHARAAGPVFHGSISVIDAQLRERMTGSSWHRGCPVPIRDLRLLKLDHRGFGGRVRRGRLIVHEDQAPRVKRVFEKLFYAHFRIRRMLLIDAYNGSDHRSMDANNTSAFNCRFVAGTTRWSQHAYGRAIDINPIRNPYVAGSHVSPEAGRPYADRSRYAIGMIHGGDAVVGAFTVANWTWGGYWSYPKDYMHFSRYGN
;
A
#
# COMPACT_ATOMS: atom_id res chain seq x y z
N MET A 1 -64.00 47.90 -41.85
CA MET A 1 -62.54 47.95 -41.57
C MET A 1 -62.24 46.90 -40.54
N GLY A 2 -61.72 45.76 -40.98
CA GLY A 2 -61.42 44.62 -40.13
C GLY A 2 -59.89 44.36 -40.04
N SER A 3 -59.33 44.60 -38.87
CA SER A 3 -57.94 44.35 -38.60
C SER A 3 -57.73 42.83 -38.27
N ARG A 4 -56.94 42.16 -39.08
CA ARG A 4 -56.49 40.77 -38.79
C ARG A 4 -55.20 40.85 -37.96
N LEU A 5 -55.22 40.31 -36.74
CA LEU A 5 -54.03 40.06 -35.92
C LEU A 5 -53.39 38.77 -36.40
N LEU A 6 -52.16 38.87 -36.84
CA LEU A 6 -51.27 37.73 -37.11
C LEU A 6 -50.60 37.31 -35.80
N ALA A 7 -50.89 36.10 -35.33
CA ALA A 7 -50.16 35.48 -34.20
C ALA A 7 -48.87 34.84 -34.71
N ALA A 8 -47.73 35.33 -34.24
CA ALA A 8 -46.41 34.72 -34.50
C ALA A 8 -46.10 33.62 -33.47
N THR A 9 -46.04 32.39 -33.90
CA THR A 9 -45.67 31.25 -33.08
C THR A 9 -44.13 31.16 -33.04
N ALA A 10 -43.52 31.45 -31.90
CA ALA A 10 -42.07 31.23 -31.70
C ALA A 10 -41.79 29.77 -31.36
N VAL A 11 -41.07 29.07 -32.23
CA VAL A 11 -40.59 27.71 -32.00
C VAL A 11 -39.29 27.81 -31.22
N LEU A 12 -39.26 27.43 -29.94
CA LEU A 12 -38.03 27.28 -29.17
C LEU A 12 -37.38 25.95 -29.57
N ALA A 13 -36.30 26.00 -30.30
CA ALA A 13 -35.41 24.85 -30.53
C ALA A 13 -34.60 24.58 -29.27
N ALA A 14 -34.90 23.48 -28.56
CA ALA A 14 -34.09 23.00 -27.42
C ALA A 14 -32.76 22.38 -27.98
N LEU A 15 -31.64 23.07 -27.76
CA LEU A 15 -30.32 22.57 -28.04
C LEU A 15 -29.99 21.45 -27.01
N ALA A 16 -30.03 20.19 -27.44
CA ALA A 16 -29.57 19.07 -26.64
C ALA A 16 -28.01 19.14 -26.51
N VAL A 17 -27.54 19.48 -25.32
CA VAL A 17 -26.11 19.42 -24.99
C VAL A 17 -25.73 17.96 -24.92
N PRO A 18 -24.76 17.46 -25.74
CA PRO A 18 -24.31 16.08 -25.65
C PRO A 18 -23.68 15.83 -24.29
N GLY A 19 -24.29 14.98 -23.49
CA GLY A 19 -23.74 14.55 -22.19
C GLY A 19 -22.40 13.85 -22.43
N HIS A 20 -21.30 14.43 -21.97
CA HIS A 20 -19.99 13.79 -22.02
C HIS A 20 -20.03 12.55 -21.11
N ALA A 21 -20.04 11.38 -21.71
CA ALA A 21 -19.86 10.12 -20.99
C ALA A 21 -18.51 10.18 -20.26
N ARG A 22 -18.55 10.30 -18.93
CA ARG A 22 -17.35 10.29 -18.09
C ARG A 22 -16.67 8.94 -18.28
N ALA A 23 -15.48 8.94 -18.86
CA ALA A 23 -14.70 7.71 -19.03
C ALA A 23 -14.59 6.98 -17.68
N ALA A 24 -14.92 5.70 -17.66
CA ALA A 24 -14.79 4.89 -16.46
C ALA A 24 -13.33 4.93 -15.97
N GLY A 25 -13.14 5.22 -14.68
CA GLY A 25 -11.81 5.27 -14.10
C GLY A 25 -11.10 3.91 -14.16
N PRO A 26 -9.77 3.87 -13.96
CA PRO A 26 -9.02 2.62 -14.02
C PRO A 26 -9.53 1.60 -13.00
N VAL A 27 -9.66 0.35 -13.43
CA VAL A 27 -10.08 -0.79 -12.62
C VAL A 27 -8.85 -1.41 -11.93
N PHE A 28 -9.01 -1.86 -10.69
CA PHE A 28 -7.97 -2.57 -9.95
C PHE A 28 -7.77 -3.98 -10.48
N HIS A 29 -6.51 -4.37 -10.74
CA HIS A 29 -6.15 -5.76 -11.00
C HIS A 29 -5.21 -6.25 -9.91
N GLY A 30 -5.53 -7.40 -9.33
CA GLY A 30 -4.72 -8.07 -8.31
C GLY A 30 -4.75 -9.58 -8.50
N SER A 31 -3.58 -10.22 -8.44
CA SER A 31 -3.45 -11.68 -8.50
C SER A 31 -2.67 -12.23 -7.31
N ILE A 32 -2.94 -13.47 -6.97
CA ILE A 32 -2.25 -14.27 -5.96
C ILE A 32 -1.72 -15.52 -6.66
N SER A 33 -0.46 -15.85 -6.47
CA SER A 33 0.16 -17.06 -7.02
C SER A 33 1.14 -17.70 -6.03
N VAL A 34 1.42 -18.97 -6.24
CA VAL A 34 2.53 -19.66 -5.55
C VAL A 34 3.87 -19.04 -5.95
N ILE A 35 4.90 -19.26 -5.13
CA ILE A 35 6.27 -18.85 -5.44
C ILE A 35 6.83 -19.87 -6.46
N ASP A 36 7.11 -19.43 -7.67
CA ASP A 36 7.71 -20.24 -8.72
C ASP A 36 9.20 -20.50 -8.46
N ALA A 37 9.80 -21.39 -9.25
CA ALA A 37 11.20 -21.80 -9.07
C ALA A 37 12.18 -20.62 -9.21
N GLN A 38 11.95 -19.73 -10.19
CA GLN A 38 12.82 -18.58 -10.44
C GLN A 38 12.76 -17.56 -9.28
N LEU A 39 11.56 -17.31 -8.73
CA LEU A 39 11.41 -16.42 -7.59
C LEU A 39 11.99 -17.06 -6.32
N ARG A 40 11.80 -18.37 -6.12
CA ARG A 40 12.41 -19.12 -5.00
C ARG A 40 13.91 -18.98 -5.01
N GLU A 41 14.57 -19.16 -6.15
CA GLU A 41 16.01 -18.99 -6.30
C GLU A 41 16.45 -17.58 -5.88
N ARG A 42 15.78 -16.53 -6.35
CA ARG A 42 16.10 -15.14 -5.97
C ARG A 42 15.89 -14.84 -4.48
N MET A 43 14.88 -15.44 -3.86
CA MET A 43 14.61 -15.26 -2.42
C MET A 43 15.64 -15.98 -1.57
N THR A 44 16.17 -17.13 -2.03
CA THR A 44 17.09 -17.95 -1.25
C THR A 44 18.42 -17.22 -1.08
N GLY A 45 18.81 -16.99 0.18
CA GLY A 45 20.01 -16.21 0.56
C GLY A 45 19.79 -14.68 0.54
N SER A 46 18.60 -14.21 0.14
CA SER A 46 18.19 -12.80 0.17
C SER A 46 17.12 -12.60 1.23
N SER A 47 15.84 -12.64 0.84
CA SER A 47 14.70 -12.45 1.75
C SER A 47 14.32 -13.71 2.53
N TRP A 48 14.76 -14.89 2.09
CA TRP A 48 14.51 -16.17 2.74
C TRP A 48 15.78 -17.00 2.86
N HIS A 49 15.97 -17.68 3.98
CA HIS A 49 17.07 -18.61 4.22
C HIS A 49 16.62 -19.82 5.06
N ARG A 50 17.42 -20.85 5.12
CA ARG A 50 17.18 -21.98 6.02
C ARG A 50 17.13 -21.47 7.47
N GLY A 51 16.12 -21.91 8.23
CA GLY A 51 15.86 -21.45 9.61
C GLY A 51 14.83 -20.34 9.72
N CYS A 52 14.31 -19.80 8.60
CA CYS A 52 13.14 -18.93 8.63
C CYS A 52 11.93 -19.61 9.29
N PRO A 53 11.10 -18.88 10.05
CA PRO A 53 9.97 -19.46 10.75
C PRO A 53 8.84 -19.94 9.82
N VAL A 54 8.88 -19.53 8.54
CA VAL A 54 7.88 -19.92 7.52
C VAL A 54 8.59 -20.52 6.30
N PRO A 55 8.22 -21.74 5.87
CA PRO A 55 8.76 -22.30 4.64
C PRO A 55 8.20 -21.56 3.40
N ILE A 56 8.97 -21.51 2.32
CA ILE A 56 8.59 -20.79 1.08
C ILE A 56 7.24 -21.27 0.52
N ARG A 57 6.91 -22.56 0.68
CA ARG A 57 5.65 -23.13 0.16
C ARG A 57 4.40 -22.49 0.77
N ASP A 58 4.50 -21.93 1.98
CA ASP A 58 3.40 -21.28 2.69
C ASP A 58 3.31 -19.76 2.37
N LEU A 59 4.18 -19.28 1.48
CA LEU A 59 4.19 -17.90 1.01
C LEU A 59 3.48 -17.78 -0.34
N ARG A 60 2.89 -16.60 -0.60
CA ARG A 60 2.24 -16.26 -1.88
C ARG A 60 2.77 -14.95 -2.42
N LEU A 61 3.03 -14.93 -3.73
CA LEU A 61 3.29 -13.71 -4.47
C LEU A 61 1.97 -13.02 -4.81
N LEU A 62 1.84 -11.77 -4.43
CA LEU A 62 0.78 -10.86 -4.83
C LEU A 62 1.32 -9.90 -5.89
N LYS A 63 0.61 -9.77 -7.03
CA LYS A 63 0.82 -8.70 -8.01
C LYS A 63 -0.40 -7.79 -7.93
N LEU A 64 -0.20 -6.52 -7.55
CA LEU A 64 -1.27 -5.60 -7.16
C LEU A 64 -1.13 -4.27 -7.88
N ASP A 65 -2.21 -3.75 -8.43
CA ASP A 65 -2.23 -2.38 -8.92
C ASP A 65 -2.21 -1.41 -7.74
N HIS A 66 -1.51 -0.31 -7.91
CA HIS A 66 -1.50 0.80 -6.96
C HIS A 66 -1.35 2.12 -7.70
N ARG A 67 -1.72 3.21 -7.06
CA ARG A 67 -1.50 4.55 -7.59
C ARG A 67 -0.15 5.07 -7.14
N GLY A 68 0.75 5.36 -8.10
CA GLY A 68 2.03 6.01 -7.84
C GLY A 68 1.85 7.45 -7.34
N PHE A 69 2.91 8.06 -6.83
CA PHE A 69 2.86 9.45 -6.32
C PHE A 69 2.37 10.46 -7.38
N GLY A 70 2.68 10.25 -8.65
CA GLY A 70 2.15 11.04 -9.77
C GLY A 70 0.74 10.65 -10.24
N GLY A 71 0.02 9.77 -9.52
CA GLY A 71 -1.36 9.39 -9.84
C GLY A 71 -1.53 8.25 -10.83
N ARG A 72 -0.52 7.93 -11.61
CA ARG A 72 -0.57 6.84 -12.60
C ARG A 72 -0.68 5.49 -11.91
N VAL A 73 -1.44 4.59 -12.50
CA VAL A 73 -1.51 3.19 -12.07
C VAL A 73 -0.18 2.51 -12.36
N ARG A 74 0.29 1.75 -11.39
CA ARG A 74 1.52 0.94 -11.45
C ARG A 74 1.21 -0.45 -10.92
N ARG A 75 1.99 -1.45 -11.37
CA ARG A 75 1.95 -2.81 -10.87
C ARG A 75 3.07 -3.00 -9.83
N GLY A 76 2.68 -3.36 -8.60
CA GLY A 76 3.59 -3.72 -7.52
C GLY A 76 3.56 -5.21 -7.20
N ARG A 77 4.49 -5.64 -6.35
CA ARG A 77 4.62 -7.03 -5.88
C ARG A 77 4.89 -7.07 -4.39
N LEU A 78 4.18 -7.95 -3.68
CA LEU A 78 4.40 -8.28 -2.28
C LEU A 78 4.45 -9.81 -2.12
N ILE A 79 5.16 -10.28 -1.10
CA ILE A 79 5.08 -11.66 -0.65
C ILE A 79 4.51 -11.64 0.77
N VAL A 80 3.48 -12.45 1.01
CA VAL A 80 2.85 -12.61 2.33
C VAL A 80 2.55 -14.08 2.59
N HIS A 81 2.26 -14.42 3.83
CA HIS A 81 1.79 -15.75 4.19
C HIS A 81 0.45 -16.07 3.48
N GLU A 82 0.25 -17.31 3.08
CA GLU A 82 -0.90 -17.73 2.28
C GLU A 82 -2.24 -17.42 2.94
N ASP A 83 -2.34 -17.56 4.29
CA ASP A 83 -3.55 -17.27 5.04
C ASP A 83 -3.94 -15.77 5.03
N GLN A 84 -2.98 -14.87 4.74
CA GLN A 84 -3.20 -13.43 4.67
C GLN A 84 -3.41 -12.93 3.23
N ALA A 85 -2.98 -13.69 2.23
CA ALA A 85 -2.95 -13.24 0.85
C ALA A 85 -4.31 -12.71 0.31
N PRO A 86 -5.45 -13.38 0.54
CA PRO A 86 -6.75 -12.86 0.08
C PRO A 86 -7.16 -11.56 0.79
N ARG A 87 -6.84 -11.42 2.09
CA ARG A 87 -7.14 -10.21 2.87
C ARG A 87 -6.31 -9.04 2.42
N VAL A 88 -4.99 -9.25 2.25
CA VAL A 88 -4.06 -8.22 1.76
C VAL A 88 -4.46 -7.75 0.36
N LYS A 89 -4.82 -8.65 -0.56
CA LYS A 89 -5.34 -8.26 -1.88
C LYS A 89 -6.53 -7.30 -1.76
N ARG A 90 -7.52 -7.61 -0.91
CA ARG A 90 -8.69 -6.73 -0.67
C ARG A 90 -8.31 -5.39 -0.02
N VAL A 91 -7.32 -5.38 0.88
CA VAL A 91 -6.79 -4.12 1.44
C VAL A 91 -6.27 -3.23 0.32
N PHE A 92 -5.37 -3.73 -0.53
CA PHE A 92 -4.78 -2.93 -1.62
C PHE A 92 -5.82 -2.51 -2.67
N GLU A 93 -6.85 -3.30 -2.92
CA GLU A 93 -8.00 -2.89 -3.74
C GLU A 93 -8.71 -1.68 -3.14
N LYS A 94 -8.97 -1.68 -1.82
CA LYS A 94 -9.55 -0.51 -1.13
C LYS A 94 -8.64 0.71 -1.21
N LEU A 95 -7.32 0.55 -1.00
CA LEU A 95 -6.34 1.63 -1.13
C LEU A 95 -6.32 2.21 -2.55
N PHE A 96 -6.44 1.36 -3.57
CA PHE A 96 -6.49 1.77 -4.98
C PHE A 96 -7.69 2.68 -5.26
N TYR A 97 -8.89 2.28 -4.82
CA TYR A 97 -10.12 3.06 -5.01
C TYR A 97 -10.20 4.27 -4.08
N ALA A 98 -9.57 4.23 -2.91
CA ALA A 98 -9.39 5.39 -2.03
C ALA A 98 -8.33 6.38 -2.58
N HIS A 99 -7.75 6.13 -3.75
CA HIS A 99 -6.71 6.95 -4.37
C HIS A 99 -5.45 7.12 -3.52
N PHE A 100 -5.21 6.23 -2.55
CA PHE A 100 -4.00 6.29 -1.73
C PHE A 100 -2.75 6.07 -2.60
N ARG A 101 -1.70 6.85 -2.35
CA ARG A 101 -0.49 6.88 -3.16
C ARG A 101 0.62 6.07 -2.54
N ILE A 102 1.19 5.16 -3.33
CA ILE A 102 2.33 4.33 -2.95
C ILE A 102 3.51 4.66 -3.87
N ARG A 103 4.66 4.97 -3.29
CA ARG A 103 5.84 5.38 -4.06
C ARG A 103 6.41 4.25 -4.89
N ARG A 104 6.65 3.11 -4.24
CA ARG A 104 7.18 1.85 -4.82
C ARG A 104 6.54 0.67 -4.07
N MET A 105 6.47 -0.47 -4.74
CA MET A 105 6.03 -1.74 -4.16
C MET A 105 6.79 -2.87 -4.85
N LEU A 106 8.03 -3.08 -4.43
CA LEU A 106 8.96 -4.09 -4.94
C LEU A 106 9.24 -5.12 -3.84
N LEU A 107 9.56 -6.33 -4.25
CA LEU A 107 10.05 -7.35 -3.32
C LEU A 107 11.35 -6.88 -2.66
N ILE A 108 11.56 -7.27 -1.41
CA ILE A 108 12.76 -6.90 -0.65
C ILE A 108 14.05 -7.43 -1.31
N ASP A 109 13.92 -8.46 -2.14
CA ASP A 109 15.00 -9.05 -2.94
C ASP A 109 15.61 -8.04 -3.95
N ALA A 110 14.85 -7.02 -4.38
CA ALA A 110 15.39 -5.91 -5.18
C ALA A 110 16.42 -5.06 -4.41
N TYR A 111 16.50 -5.26 -3.10
CA TYR A 111 17.43 -4.60 -2.18
C TYR A 111 18.36 -5.61 -1.49
N ASN A 112 18.50 -6.81 -2.05
CA ASN A 112 19.28 -7.94 -1.49
C ASN A 112 18.87 -8.26 -0.04
N GLY A 113 17.57 -8.30 0.26
CA GLY A 113 17.05 -8.58 1.59
C GLY A 113 17.26 -7.46 2.62
N SER A 114 17.89 -6.34 2.24
CA SER A 114 18.17 -5.23 3.15
C SER A 114 16.95 -4.38 3.42
N ASP A 115 16.45 -4.46 4.66
CA ASP A 115 15.35 -3.64 5.14
C ASP A 115 15.67 -2.15 5.06
N HIS A 116 16.85 -1.75 5.52
CA HIS A 116 17.31 -0.36 5.50
C HIS A 116 17.31 0.23 4.08
N ARG A 117 17.93 -0.46 3.10
CA ARG A 117 17.93 0.01 1.70
C ARG A 117 16.53 0.08 1.10
N SER A 118 15.65 -0.81 1.48
CA SER A 118 14.25 -0.80 1.07
C SER A 118 13.51 0.43 1.64
N MET A 119 13.70 0.71 2.92
CA MET A 119 13.11 1.89 3.58
C MET A 119 13.63 3.20 2.98
N ASP A 120 14.94 3.33 2.75
CA ASP A 120 15.56 4.51 2.13
C ASP A 120 15.05 4.76 0.70
N ALA A 121 14.66 3.70 -0.02
CA ALA A 121 14.02 3.80 -1.32
C ALA A 121 12.53 4.17 -1.25
N ASN A 122 11.98 4.40 -0.07
CA ASN A 122 10.54 4.58 0.17
C ASN A 122 9.71 3.43 -0.43
N ASN A 123 10.18 2.19 -0.24
CA ASN A 123 9.57 1.00 -0.80
C ASN A 123 8.57 0.38 0.17
N THR A 124 7.35 0.18 -0.27
CA THR A 124 6.35 -0.64 0.42
C THR A 124 6.77 -2.10 0.28
N SER A 125 6.95 -2.80 1.40
CA SER A 125 7.47 -4.17 1.48
C SER A 125 6.66 -5.01 2.46
N ALA A 126 6.83 -6.34 2.38
CA ALA A 126 6.12 -7.28 3.26
C ALA A 126 7.08 -8.35 3.80
N PHE A 127 7.12 -9.56 3.22
CA PHE A 127 7.96 -10.64 3.70
C PHE A 127 9.45 -10.29 3.67
N ASN A 128 10.11 -10.48 4.80
CA ASN A 128 11.56 -10.41 4.96
C ASN A 128 11.96 -11.25 6.19
N CYS A 129 12.68 -12.34 5.97
CA CYS A 129 13.11 -13.25 7.03
C CYS A 129 14.25 -12.65 7.84
N ARG A 130 13.91 -11.87 8.86
CA ARG A 130 14.86 -11.21 9.75
C ARG A 130 14.37 -11.16 11.19
N PHE A 131 15.26 -11.01 12.11
CA PHE A 131 14.90 -10.65 13.49
C PHE A 131 14.47 -9.17 13.59
N VAL A 132 13.77 -8.85 14.66
CA VAL A 132 13.60 -7.46 15.08
C VAL A 132 14.99 -6.91 15.45
N ALA A 133 15.31 -5.71 14.98
CA ALA A 133 16.63 -5.11 15.18
C ALA A 133 17.05 -5.12 16.67
N GLY A 134 18.28 -5.56 16.94
CA GLY A 134 18.82 -5.67 18.30
C GLY A 134 18.25 -6.82 19.15
N THR A 135 17.52 -7.75 18.57
CA THR A 135 16.91 -8.90 19.29
C THR A 135 17.10 -10.22 18.57
N THR A 136 16.79 -11.32 19.24
CA THR A 136 16.68 -12.68 18.66
C THR A 136 15.24 -13.09 18.33
N ARG A 137 14.28 -12.16 18.45
CA ARG A 137 12.88 -12.39 18.16
C ARG A 137 12.61 -12.18 16.67
N TRP A 138 11.95 -13.14 16.02
CA TRP A 138 11.53 -12.98 14.63
C TRP A 138 10.57 -11.80 14.45
N SER A 139 10.84 -10.98 13.46
CA SER A 139 9.91 -9.93 13.03
C SER A 139 8.63 -10.53 12.46
N GLN A 140 7.50 -9.83 12.56
CA GLN A 140 6.25 -10.21 11.87
C GLN A 140 6.41 -10.28 10.35
N HIS A 141 7.39 -9.56 9.78
CA HIS A 141 7.79 -9.68 8.38
C HIS A 141 8.34 -11.08 8.07
N ALA A 142 9.06 -11.73 8.99
CA ALA A 142 9.57 -13.08 8.81
C ALA A 142 8.47 -14.13 8.72
N TYR A 143 7.29 -13.83 9.26
CA TYR A 143 6.09 -14.68 9.15
C TYR A 143 5.24 -14.33 7.92
N GLY A 144 5.58 -13.31 7.12
CA GLY A 144 4.74 -12.81 6.03
C GLY A 144 3.43 -12.20 6.51
N ARG A 145 3.40 -11.66 7.73
CA ARG A 145 2.23 -11.12 8.42
C ARG A 145 2.39 -9.66 8.83
N ALA A 146 3.33 -8.96 8.18
CA ALA A 146 3.52 -7.52 8.29
C ALA A 146 3.74 -6.87 6.93
N ILE A 147 3.39 -5.59 6.82
CA ILE A 147 3.59 -4.75 5.65
C ILE A 147 4.00 -3.37 6.12
N ASP A 148 5.07 -2.85 5.52
CA ASP A 148 5.49 -1.46 5.69
C ASP A 148 5.11 -0.65 4.46
N ILE A 149 4.45 0.50 4.67
CA ILE A 149 3.93 1.33 3.58
C ILE A 149 4.64 2.69 3.57
N ASN A 150 5.29 3.02 2.43
CA ASN A 150 5.95 4.31 2.22
C ASN A 150 6.84 4.74 3.41
N PRO A 151 7.91 4.03 3.76
CA PRO A 151 8.68 4.24 4.98
C PRO A 151 9.17 5.67 5.20
N ILE A 152 9.59 6.38 4.15
CA ILE A 152 10.00 7.79 4.27
C ILE A 152 8.81 8.67 4.69
N ARG A 153 7.59 8.40 4.17
CA ARG A 153 6.39 9.16 4.51
C ARG A 153 5.80 8.78 5.87
N ASN A 154 6.15 7.59 6.33
CA ASN A 154 5.62 6.98 7.54
C ASN A 154 6.75 6.36 8.35
N PRO A 155 7.68 7.18 8.89
CA PRO A 155 8.89 6.65 9.52
C PRO A 155 8.59 5.93 10.84
N TYR A 156 9.53 5.06 11.25
CA TYR A 156 9.67 4.62 12.61
C TYR A 156 10.25 5.75 13.46
N VAL A 157 9.71 5.99 14.66
CA VAL A 157 10.12 7.07 15.56
C VAL A 157 10.26 6.56 17.00
N ALA A 158 11.47 6.67 17.55
CA ALA A 158 11.78 6.31 18.93
C ALA A 158 12.58 7.44 19.60
N GLY A 159 11.89 8.35 20.28
CA GLY A 159 12.49 9.58 20.81
C GLY A 159 13.06 10.43 19.67
N SER A 160 14.35 10.72 19.71
CA SER A 160 15.05 11.48 18.64
C SER A 160 15.45 10.62 17.45
N HIS A 161 15.39 9.28 17.57
CA HIS A 161 15.72 8.37 16.48
C HIS A 161 14.56 8.28 15.49
N VAL A 162 14.85 8.51 14.21
CA VAL A 162 13.90 8.39 13.08
C VAL A 162 14.50 7.48 12.01
N SER A 163 13.76 6.48 11.56
CA SER A 163 14.22 5.56 10.52
C SER A 163 13.13 5.33 9.46
N PRO A 164 13.44 5.47 8.15
CA PRO A 164 14.72 5.95 7.63
C PRO A 164 14.95 7.43 7.93
N GLU A 165 16.20 7.89 7.97
CA GLU A 165 16.56 9.28 8.30
C GLU A 165 15.85 10.31 7.40
N ALA A 166 15.71 9.99 6.09
CA ALA A 166 14.96 10.82 5.15
C ALA A 166 13.46 11.00 5.52
N GLY A 167 12.96 10.20 6.48
CA GLY A 167 11.62 10.31 7.04
C GLY A 167 11.45 11.39 8.11
N ARG A 168 12.54 11.95 8.64
CA ARG A 168 12.53 12.95 9.73
C ARG A 168 11.55 14.10 9.52
N PRO A 169 11.42 14.72 8.31
CA PRO A 169 10.42 15.78 8.08
C PRO A 169 8.95 15.30 8.20
N TYR A 170 8.71 14.00 8.18
CA TYR A 170 7.38 13.37 8.27
C TYR A 170 7.10 12.72 9.62
N ALA A 171 8.01 12.83 10.58
CA ALA A 171 7.79 12.44 11.97
C ALA A 171 6.74 13.34 12.66
N ASP A 172 6.68 14.60 12.25
CA ASP A 172 5.61 15.53 12.63
C ASP A 172 4.30 15.15 11.93
N ARG A 173 3.38 14.51 12.66
CA ARG A 173 2.10 14.01 12.15
C ARG A 173 0.99 15.06 12.10
N SER A 174 1.26 16.32 12.44
CA SER A 174 0.36 17.45 12.12
C SER A 174 0.39 17.82 10.64
N ARG A 175 1.45 17.42 9.95
CA ARG A 175 1.61 17.63 8.50
C ARG A 175 0.84 16.61 7.67
N TYR A 176 0.46 17.02 6.46
CA TYR A 176 -0.13 16.16 5.45
C TYR A 176 0.69 16.20 4.17
N ALA A 177 1.10 15.03 3.69
CA ALA A 177 1.81 14.89 2.42
C ALA A 177 1.38 13.60 1.71
N ILE A 178 1.58 13.55 0.38
CA ILE A 178 1.24 12.39 -0.44
C ILE A 178 1.87 11.12 0.13
N GLY A 179 1.03 10.13 0.43
CA GLY A 179 1.45 8.82 0.92
C GLY A 179 1.71 8.73 2.43
N MET A 180 1.43 9.80 3.20
CA MET A 180 1.35 9.71 4.67
C MET A 180 0.08 8.98 5.11
N ILE A 181 0.17 8.34 6.27
CA ILE A 181 -0.91 7.57 6.91
C ILE A 181 -1.22 8.23 8.25
N HIS A 182 -2.48 8.53 8.52
CA HIS A 182 -2.94 9.13 9.77
C HIS A 182 -3.97 8.23 10.45
N GLY A 183 -4.11 8.39 11.76
CA GLY A 183 -5.14 7.68 12.50
C GLY A 183 -6.54 7.95 11.94
N GLY A 184 -7.31 6.86 11.75
CA GLY A 184 -8.68 6.94 11.23
C GLY A 184 -8.81 7.14 9.72
N ASP A 185 -7.70 7.23 8.96
CA ASP A 185 -7.77 7.34 7.51
C ASP A 185 -8.19 6.03 6.81
N ALA A 186 -8.43 6.11 5.49
CA ALA A 186 -8.86 4.97 4.68
C ALA A 186 -7.86 3.80 4.69
N VAL A 187 -6.55 4.08 4.88
CA VAL A 187 -5.52 3.05 4.94
C VAL A 187 -5.67 2.25 6.24
N VAL A 188 -5.69 2.95 7.37
CA VAL A 188 -5.88 2.33 8.69
C VAL A 188 -7.20 1.56 8.73
N GLY A 189 -8.29 2.14 8.24
CA GLY A 189 -9.59 1.47 8.16
C GLY A 189 -9.57 0.20 7.32
N ALA A 190 -8.88 0.20 6.18
CA ALA A 190 -8.77 -0.98 5.33
C ALA A 190 -8.03 -2.15 6.01
N PHE A 191 -6.95 -1.86 6.73
CA PHE A 191 -6.18 -2.85 7.49
C PHE A 191 -6.94 -3.33 8.72
N THR A 192 -7.62 -2.45 9.45
CA THR A 192 -8.45 -2.82 10.62
C THR A 192 -9.54 -3.82 10.24
N VAL A 193 -10.25 -3.60 9.13
CA VAL A 193 -11.24 -4.55 8.60
C VAL A 193 -10.62 -5.91 8.24
N ALA A 194 -9.34 -5.94 7.88
CA ALA A 194 -8.59 -7.19 7.66
C ALA A 194 -8.07 -7.82 8.96
N ASN A 195 -8.38 -7.25 10.12
CA ASN A 195 -7.85 -7.62 11.45
C ASN A 195 -6.32 -7.45 11.56
N TRP A 196 -5.79 -6.39 10.99
CA TRP A 196 -4.41 -5.95 11.16
C TRP A 196 -4.35 -4.68 12.00
N THR A 197 -3.32 -4.54 12.80
CA THR A 197 -3.09 -3.36 13.65
C THR A 197 -2.04 -2.44 13.02
N TRP A 198 -2.12 -1.16 13.34
CA TRP A 198 -1.19 -0.16 12.87
C TRP A 198 -0.21 0.27 13.98
N GLY A 199 1.10 0.27 13.67
CA GLY A 199 2.16 0.68 14.59
C GLY A 199 2.12 2.17 14.99
N GLY A 200 1.39 3.00 14.23
CA GLY A 200 1.13 4.38 14.62
C GLY A 200 0.25 4.53 15.88
N TYR A 201 -0.47 3.47 16.27
CA TYR A 201 -1.26 3.44 17.51
C TYR A 201 -0.45 2.94 18.73
N TRP A 202 0.74 2.37 18.53
CA TRP A 202 1.56 1.94 19.67
C TRP A 202 1.89 3.13 20.57
N SER A 203 2.03 2.91 21.89
CA SER A 203 2.44 3.95 22.82
C SER A 203 3.88 4.37 22.54
N TYR A 204 4.79 3.43 22.44
CA TYR A 204 6.22 3.63 22.15
C TYR A 204 6.86 2.30 21.71
N PRO A 205 7.76 2.33 20.69
CA PRO A 205 7.95 3.41 19.73
C PRO A 205 6.74 3.60 18.81
N LYS A 206 6.72 4.67 18.01
CA LYS A 206 5.75 4.82 16.91
C LYS A 206 6.33 4.23 15.65
N ASP A 207 5.58 3.35 14.98
CA ASP A 207 5.98 2.80 13.69
C ASP A 207 4.88 3.08 12.65
N TYR A 208 4.99 4.26 12.03
CA TYR A 208 3.94 4.76 11.17
C TYR A 208 3.82 4.01 9.84
N MET A 209 4.88 3.30 9.37
CA MET A 209 4.82 2.49 8.17
C MET A 209 4.14 1.14 8.42
N HIS A 210 4.23 0.61 9.66
CA HIS A 210 4.03 -0.79 9.98
C HIS A 210 2.57 -1.17 10.21
N PHE A 211 2.13 -2.17 9.50
CA PHE A 211 0.87 -2.89 9.74
C PHE A 211 1.17 -4.36 9.99
N SER A 212 0.60 -4.96 11.02
CA SER A 212 0.81 -6.38 11.30
C SER A 212 -0.44 -7.08 11.84
N ARG A 213 -0.50 -8.41 11.62
CA ARG A 213 -1.63 -9.23 12.04
C ARG A 213 -1.72 -9.41 13.55
N TYR A 214 -0.58 -9.41 14.25
CA TYR A 214 -0.51 -9.73 15.68
C TYR A 214 0.15 -8.62 16.53
N GLY A 215 0.26 -7.42 15.99
CA GLY A 215 0.92 -6.31 16.66
C GLY A 215 2.45 -6.44 16.64
N ASN A 216 3.10 -5.96 17.71
CA ASN A 216 4.57 -5.96 17.83
C ASN A 216 5.06 -7.23 18.53
#